data_b77410a1f238a07bedcd5386736cb644
#
_entry.id   b77410a1f238a07bedcd5386736cb644
#
_cell.length_a   1.000
_cell.length_b   1.000
_cell.length_c   1.000
_cell.angle_alpha   90.00
_cell.angle_beta   90.00
_cell.angle_gamma   90.00
#
_symmetry.space_group_name_H-M   'P 1'
#
loop_
_entity.id
_entity.type
_entity.pdbx_description
1 polymer ?
#
loop_
_entity_poly.entity_id
_entity_poly.type
_entity_poly.pdbx_seq_one_letter_code
_entity_poly.pdbx_strand_id
1 'polypeptide(L)' 'MNEYRYRGPVRNLFGDIRKSSWDSVTMAVSKEKALSNLCYRYSVINHCPVWEVKLNPKYLTLVREGV' A
#
# COMPACT_ATOMS: atom_id res chain seq x y z
N MET A 1 5.57 14.79 -8.32
CA MET A 1 5.11 13.50 -7.79
C MET A 1 3.61 13.37 -7.95
N ASN A 2 3.09 12.16 -7.86
CA ASN A 2 1.67 11.88 -7.91
C ASN A 2 1.18 11.46 -6.53
N GLU A 3 -0.09 11.72 -6.26
CA GLU A 3 -0.74 11.27 -5.04
C GLU A 3 -1.56 10.01 -5.33
N TYR A 4 -1.31 8.97 -4.55
CA TYR A 4 -2.03 7.69 -4.66
C TYR A 4 -2.73 7.34 -3.36
N ARG A 5 -3.89 6.68 -3.49
CA ARG A 5 -4.66 6.21 -2.34
C ARG A 5 -4.91 4.72 -2.47
N TYR A 6 -4.66 4.00 -1.39
CA TYR A 6 -4.97 2.58 -1.28
C TYR A 6 -6.16 2.39 -0.36
N ARG A 7 -7.17 1.68 -0.85
CA ARG A 7 -8.35 1.31 -0.06
C ARG A 7 -8.68 -0.15 -0.35
N GLY A 8 -8.24 -1.05 0.50
CA GLY A 8 -8.48 -2.46 0.29
C GLY A 8 -7.81 -3.33 1.34
N PRO A 9 -7.88 -4.64 1.15
CA PRO A 9 -7.33 -5.58 2.12
C PRO A 9 -5.81 -5.60 2.10
N VAL A 10 -5.22 -5.92 3.24
CA VAL A 10 -3.80 -6.21 3.37
C VAL A 10 -3.66 -7.70 3.66
N ARG A 11 -2.84 -8.39 2.88
CA ARG A 11 -2.63 -9.83 3.01
C ARG A 11 -1.20 -10.12 3.39
N ASN A 12 -0.97 -11.33 3.90
CA ASN A 12 0.38 -11.80 4.20
C ASN A 12 0.95 -12.55 2.99
N LEU A 13 2.16 -13.09 3.15
CA LEU A 13 2.85 -13.84 2.10
C LEU A 13 2.05 -15.04 1.60
N PHE A 14 1.23 -15.64 2.45
CA PHE A 14 0.43 -16.81 2.12
C PHE A 14 -0.98 -16.47 1.60
N GLY A 15 -1.28 -15.19 1.46
CA GLY A 15 -2.59 -14.75 0.98
C GLY A 15 -3.65 -14.59 2.05
N ASP A 16 -3.32 -14.84 3.31
CA ASP A 16 -4.26 -14.64 4.41
C ASP A 16 -4.45 -13.16 4.69
N ILE A 17 -5.66 -12.77 5.09
CA ILE A 17 -5.98 -11.38 5.37
C ILE A 17 -5.37 -10.96 6.71
N ARG A 18 -4.51 -9.92 6.68
CA ARG A 18 -3.98 -9.27 7.87
C ARG A 18 -4.90 -8.14 8.33
N LYS A 19 -5.50 -7.43 7.37
CA LYS A 19 -6.48 -6.37 7.64
C LYS A 19 -7.49 -6.39 6.50
N SER A 20 -8.77 -6.41 6.84
CA SER A 20 -9.83 -6.51 5.85
C SER A 20 -9.99 -5.24 5.02
N SER A 21 -9.69 -4.07 5.60
CA SER A 21 -9.74 -2.81 4.89
C SER A 21 -8.73 -1.84 5.49
N TRP A 22 -7.84 -1.33 4.65
CA TRP A 22 -6.82 -0.35 5.03
C TRP A 22 -6.89 0.81 4.05
N ASP A 23 -6.91 2.02 4.58
CA ASP A 23 -6.98 3.24 3.79
C ASP A 23 -5.76 4.08 4.09
N SER A 24 -4.95 4.35 3.07
CA SER A 24 -3.73 5.14 3.24
C SER A 24 -3.40 5.87 1.94
N VAL A 25 -2.77 7.03 2.07
CA VAL A 25 -2.37 7.88 0.95
C VAL A 25 -0.86 8.04 0.98
N THR A 26 -0.24 8.05 -0.21
CA THR A 26 1.19 8.28 -0.33
C THR A 26 1.50 9.11 -1.58
N MET A 27 2.64 9.79 -1.56
CA MET A 27 3.17 10.51 -2.69
C MET A 27 4.28 9.68 -3.33
N ALA A 28 4.23 9.49 -4.63
CA ALA A 28 5.23 8.69 -5.34
C ALA A 28 5.31 9.09 -6.81
N VAL A 29 6.40 8.72 -7.45
CA VAL A 29 6.60 9.00 -8.88
C VAL A 29 5.89 8.00 -9.77
N SER A 30 5.55 6.83 -9.25
CA SER A 30 4.88 5.77 -10.00
C SER A 30 4.02 4.92 -9.08
N LYS A 31 3.15 4.11 -9.70
CA LYS A 31 2.29 3.19 -8.99
C LYS A 31 3.09 2.15 -8.19
N GLU A 32 4.15 1.62 -8.79
CA GLU A 32 5.03 0.65 -8.13
C GLU A 32 5.70 1.24 -6.90
N LYS A 33 6.17 2.48 -6.99
CA LYS A 33 6.77 3.19 -5.85
C LYS A 33 5.74 3.45 -4.77
N ALA A 34 4.51 3.78 -5.16
CA ALA A 34 3.43 3.99 -4.20
C ALA A 34 3.14 2.72 -3.41
N LEU A 35 3.06 1.57 -4.09
CA LEU A 35 2.84 0.28 -3.42
C LEU A 35 3.99 -0.05 -2.47
N SER A 36 5.23 0.17 -2.90
CA SER A 36 6.40 -0.07 -2.07
C SER A 36 6.38 0.80 -0.81
N ASN A 37 6.07 2.09 -0.97
CA ASN A 37 5.98 3.03 0.15
C ASN A 37 4.90 2.59 1.16
N LEU A 38 3.76 2.15 0.66
CA LEU A 38 2.65 1.73 1.50
C LEU A 38 2.93 0.41 2.22
N CYS A 39 3.57 -0.54 1.55
CA CYS A 39 4.02 -1.78 2.19
C CYS A 39 4.96 -1.49 3.35
N TYR A 40 5.93 -0.61 3.15
CA TYR A 40 6.86 -0.21 4.18
C TYR A 40 6.13 0.47 5.34
N ARG A 41 5.25 1.40 5.04
CA ARG A 41 4.46 2.11 6.07
C ARG A 41 3.67 1.13 6.94
N TYR A 42 2.98 0.19 6.30
CA TYR A 42 2.20 -0.81 7.02
C TYR A 42 3.09 -1.67 7.92
N SER A 43 4.24 -2.08 7.41
CA SER A 43 5.18 -2.92 8.17
C SER A 43 5.69 -2.21 9.42
N VAL A 44 5.99 -0.92 9.32
CA VAL A 44 6.47 -0.13 10.45
C VAL A 44 5.37 0.02 11.50
N ILE A 45 4.16 0.38 11.07
CA ILE A 45 3.02 0.59 11.99
C ILE A 45 2.67 -0.70 12.73
N ASN A 46 2.75 -1.84 12.04
CA ASN A 46 2.30 -3.13 12.58
C ASN A 46 3.44 -4.02 13.08
N HIS A 47 4.67 -3.51 13.11
CA HIS A 47 5.84 -4.23 13.62
C HIS A 47 6.03 -5.59 12.96
N CYS A 48 5.89 -5.66 11.64
CA CYS A 48 6.11 -6.89 10.88
C CYS A 48 7.11 -6.63 9.75
N PRO A 49 7.76 -7.69 9.22
CA PRO A 49 8.68 -7.53 8.10
C PRO A 49 7.94 -7.05 6.86
N VAL A 50 8.57 -6.14 6.10
CA VAL A 50 7.95 -5.57 4.89
C VAL A 50 7.63 -6.63 3.84
N TRP A 51 8.45 -7.70 3.75
CA TRP A 51 8.24 -8.77 2.78
C TRP A 51 6.99 -9.62 3.07
N GLU A 52 6.43 -9.53 4.28
CA GLU A 52 5.18 -10.21 4.62
C GLU A 52 3.95 -9.42 4.19
N VAL A 53 4.10 -8.14 3.86
CA VAL A 53 2.96 -7.28 3.52
C VAL A 53 2.70 -7.37 2.03
N LYS A 54 1.47 -7.78 1.66
CA LYS A 54 1.04 -7.86 0.26
C LYS A 54 -0.15 -6.95 0.03
N LEU A 55 0.02 -6.00 -0.88
CA LEU A 55 -1.02 -5.10 -1.32
C LEU A 55 -1.36 -5.41 -2.78
N ASN A 56 -2.65 -5.37 -3.11
CA ASN A 56 -3.11 -5.62 -4.48
C ASN A 56 -3.21 -4.29 -5.22
N PRO A 57 -2.47 -4.12 -6.34
CA PRO A 57 -2.53 -2.88 -7.11
C PRO A 57 -3.93 -2.51 -7.60
N LYS A 58 -4.84 -3.46 -7.67
CA LYS A 58 -6.24 -3.24 -8.03
C LYS A 58 -6.91 -2.19 -7.13
N TYR A 59 -6.50 -2.09 -5.87
CA TYR A 59 -7.08 -1.19 -4.89
C TYR A 59 -6.33 0.13 -4.76
N LEU A 60 -5.30 0.33 -5.58
CA LEU A 60 -4.53 1.58 -5.59
C LEU A 60 -5.08 2.50 -6.67
N THR A 61 -5.41 3.73 -6.30
CA THR A 61 -5.99 4.72 -7.19
C THR A 61 -5.10 5.95 -7.28
N LEU A 62 -4.93 6.48 -8.48
CA LEU A 62 -4.28 7.78 -8.68
C LEU A 62 -5.29 8.87 -8.30
N VAL A 63 -4.94 9.69 -7.31
CA VAL A 63 -5.81 10.77 -6.83
C VAL A 63 -5.49 12.07 -7.54
N ARG A 64 -4.19 12.44 -7.63
CA ARG A 64 -3.74 13.65 -8.30
C ARG A 64 -2.39 13.44 -8.95
N GLU A 65 -2.20 14.01 -10.14
CA GLU A 65 -0.93 14.00 -10.87
C GLU A 65 -0.19 15.30 -10.68
N GLY A 66 1.15 15.23 -10.72
CA GLY A 66 2.00 16.40 -10.79
C GLY A 66 1.91 17.29 -9.56
N VAL A 67 1.72 16.69 -8.40
CA VAL A 67 1.63 17.45 -7.14
C VAL A 67 3.01 17.79 -6.61
#